data_8c29c3ad73f1b9fd3882f3f85a764eba
#
_entry.id   8c29c3ad73f1b9fd3882f3f85a764eba
#
_cell.length_a   1.000
_cell.length_b   1.000
_cell.length_c   1.000
_cell.angle_alpha   90.00
_cell.angle_beta   90.00
_cell.angle_gamma   90.00
#
_symmetry.space_group_name_H-M   'P 1'
#
loop_
_entity.id
_entity.type
_entity.pdbx_description
1 polymer ?
#
loop_
_entity_poly.entity_id
_entity_poly.type
_entity_poly.pdbx_seq_one_letter_code
_entity_poly.pdbx_strand_id
1 'polypeptide(L)'
;MPTNANPSKIFANVAITNPPYRHGQQGMALLTILLLVVAITIVAGSMLANQKVMIREFELTKGQGQLKEYALAGEAMATNLIAQDSQVNQVDSLTEAWAKPLAEQTLNQAKVSIKIDDDASRFNVNNLYHDGKVDDTALAFFQALLQANGLSPNIALAVLDWQDPDSDTRADGGAEAAYYQSTGKKMALGIANQPFISINELQHVRGMDNEGLQKLAPYLTAVPYYLPMNINTVKPELLTILVNSPAEANGNHPQGSNRADSDDNSQSGQDTSAASNVAATHQIDDRAIINWANARENNLPVQTLTQLWAVPSFAQIDERNKARIAKLLATQSQSFRVVVSVKSDDKQLFLHSQIAKILPKADNDPAAASGVSATPIPAPTNTQNGTQNNTLPQIITYNRQFLPFAQ
;
A
#
# COMPACT_ATOMS: atom_id res chain seq x y z
N MET A 1 53.49 84.90 -91.49
CA MET A 1 53.97 86.12 -90.73
C MET A 1 53.25 86.16 -89.39
N PRO A 2 53.88 86.69 -88.48
CA PRO A 2 54.35 86.14 -87.21
C PRO A 2 53.44 86.60 -86.06
N THR A 3 53.58 86.06 -84.88
CA THR A 3 54.19 86.79 -83.78
C THR A 3 54.23 85.90 -82.53
N ASN A 4 55.33 86.07 -82.02
CA ASN A 4 55.90 85.60 -80.76
C ASN A 4 55.15 86.10 -79.52
N ALA A 5 54.87 85.26 -78.53
CA ALA A 5 54.74 85.72 -77.17
C ALA A 5 55.11 84.57 -76.19
N ASN A 6 56.12 84.83 -75.43
CA ASN A 6 56.70 84.03 -74.38
C ASN A 6 55.84 83.99 -73.13
N PRO A 7 55.52 82.84 -72.46
CA PRO A 7 54.87 82.85 -71.17
C PRO A 7 55.88 82.61 -70.02
N SER A 8 55.84 83.52 -69.07
CA SER A 8 56.52 83.45 -67.80
C SER A 8 56.06 82.27 -66.92
N LYS A 9 57.08 81.58 -66.38
CA LYS A 9 56.92 80.46 -65.43
C LYS A 9 56.35 80.96 -64.08
N ILE A 10 55.19 80.44 -63.72
CA ILE A 10 54.66 80.55 -62.35
C ILE A 10 55.01 79.22 -61.64
N PHE A 11 55.97 79.26 -60.70
CA PHE A 11 56.17 78.11 -59.78
C PHE A 11 55.14 78.16 -58.70
N ALA A 12 54.22 77.20 -58.68
CA ALA A 12 53.34 76.96 -57.57
C ALA A 12 54.03 76.10 -56.50
N ASN A 13 54.28 76.69 -55.34
CA ASN A 13 54.74 75.96 -54.17
C ASN A 13 53.64 74.96 -53.69
N VAL A 14 53.85 73.71 -53.94
CA VAL A 14 53.04 72.65 -53.33
C VAL A 14 53.56 72.39 -51.93
N ALA A 15 52.85 72.91 -50.95
CA ALA A 15 53.08 72.53 -49.54
C ALA A 15 52.75 71.07 -49.33
N ILE A 16 53.73 70.24 -49.09
CA ILE A 16 53.52 68.84 -48.65
C ILE A 16 53.11 68.91 -47.18
N THR A 17 51.81 68.81 -46.89
CA THR A 17 51.34 68.63 -45.57
C THR A 17 51.52 67.14 -45.21
N ASN A 18 52.39 66.84 -44.32
CA ASN A 18 52.50 65.50 -43.69
C ASN A 18 51.16 65.18 -42.95
N PRO A 19 50.61 64.05 -43.21
CA PRO A 19 49.40 63.63 -42.44
C PRO A 19 49.77 63.43 -40.96
N PRO A 20 48.91 63.82 -40.01
CA PRO A 20 49.22 63.68 -38.61
C PRO A 20 49.38 62.21 -38.28
N TYR A 21 50.47 61.86 -37.65
CA TYR A 21 50.72 60.50 -37.09
C TYR A 21 49.63 60.14 -36.13
N ARG A 22 48.74 59.17 -36.51
CA ARG A 22 47.72 58.57 -35.64
C ARG A 22 48.38 57.54 -34.72
N HIS A 23 49.16 57.96 -33.73
CA HIS A 23 49.76 57.06 -32.76
C HIS A 23 48.83 56.63 -31.61
N GLY A 24 47.60 57.15 -31.57
CA GLY A 24 46.65 56.88 -30.46
C GLY A 24 45.71 55.70 -30.62
N GLN A 25 45.59 55.10 -31.83
CA GLN A 25 44.49 54.04 -32.04
C GLN A 25 45.00 52.62 -31.90
N GLN A 26 46.28 52.31 -31.97
CA GLN A 26 46.80 50.95 -31.89
C GLN A 26 46.74 50.38 -30.48
N GLY A 27 46.88 51.16 -29.42
CA GLY A 27 46.75 50.73 -28.03
C GLY A 27 45.30 50.41 -27.63
N MET A 28 44.34 51.18 -28.15
CA MET A 28 42.89 50.93 -27.87
C MET A 28 42.39 49.66 -28.55
N ALA A 29 42.84 49.35 -29.78
CA ALA A 29 42.47 48.12 -30.48
C ALA A 29 43.01 46.88 -29.76
N LEU A 30 44.25 46.91 -29.24
CA LEU A 30 44.82 45.80 -28.46
C LEU A 30 44.00 45.57 -27.15
N LEU A 31 43.65 46.65 -26.46
CA LEU A 31 42.88 46.58 -25.20
C LEU A 31 41.46 46.04 -25.43
N THR A 32 40.80 46.44 -26.52
CA THR A 32 39.46 45.91 -26.87
C THR A 32 39.51 44.44 -27.25
N ILE A 33 40.53 43.99 -27.97
CA ILE A 33 40.71 42.58 -28.32
C ILE A 33 40.99 41.75 -27.04
N LEU A 34 41.86 42.24 -26.14
CA LEU A 34 42.13 41.58 -24.87
C LEU A 34 40.86 41.44 -24.02
N LEU A 35 40.07 42.51 -23.92
CA LEU A 35 38.82 42.52 -23.19
C LEU A 35 37.80 41.56 -23.82
N LEU A 36 37.75 41.49 -25.15
CA LEU A 36 36.88 40.51 -25.87
C LEU A 36 37.30 39.07 -25.58
N VAL A 37 38.61 38.78 -25.63
CA VAL A 37 39.15 37.46 -25.34
C VAL A 37 38.82 37.05 -23.90
N VAL A 38 39.01 37.96 -22.92
CA VAL A 38 38.65 37.71 -21.52
C VAL A 38 37.14 37.45 -21.38
N ALA A 39 36.29 38.24 -22.03
CA ALA A 39 34.86 38.05 -22.01
C ALA A 39 34.44 36.69 -22.59
N ILE A 40 35.01 36.29 -23.72
CA ILE A 40 34.76 34.99 -24.36
C ILE A 40 35.25 33.84 -23.46
N THR A 41 36.41 33.96 -22.81
CA THR A 41 36.92 32.92 -21.91
C THR A 41 36.04 32.76 -20.66
N ILE A 42 35.53 33.86 -20.11
CA ILE A 42 34.57 33.79 -18.97
C ILE A 42 33.27 33.11 -19.40
N VAL A 43 32.71 33.48 -20.55
CA VAL A 43 31.49 32.86 -21.08
C VAL A 43 31.72 31.38 -21.38
N ALA A 44 32.82 31.03 -22.05
CA ALA A 44 33.17 29.64 -22.31
C ALA A 44 33.37 28.82 -21.02
N GLY A 45 34.05 29.40 -20.02
CA GLY A 45 34.22 28.76 -18.70
C GLY A 45 32.91 28.52 -17.97
N SER A 46 31.99 29.49 -17.98
CA SER A 46 30.66 29.34 -17.39
C SER A 46 29.83 28.30 -18.13
N MET A 47 29.91 28.24 -19.45
CA MET A 47 29.21 27.24 -20.26
C MET A 47 29.70 25.80 -19.96
N LEU A 48 31.02 25.61 -19.84
CA LEU A 48 31.64 24.34 -19.48
C LEU A 48 31.24 23.90 -18.04
N ALA A 49 31.18 24.84 -17.10
CA ALA A 49 30.73 24.56 -15.75
C ALA A 49 29.27 24.08 -15.73
N ASN A 50 28.37 24.78 -16.44
CA ASN A 50 26.96 24.39 -16.56
C ASN A 50 26.79 23.02 -17.26
N GLN A 51 27.60 22.72 -18.30
CA GLN A 51 27.59 21.43 -18.96
C GLN A 51 27.94 20.29 -18.01
N LYS A 52 28.92 20.44 -17.13
CA LYS A 52 29.30 19.44 -16.13
C LYS A 52 28.13 19.16 -15.15
N VAL A 53 27.43 20.20 -14.70
CA VAL A 53 26.28 20.07 -13.83
C VAL A 53 25.16 19.30 -14.55
N MET A 54 24.81 19.70 -15.78
CA MET A 54 23.78 19.04 -16.58
C MET A 54 24.09 17.56 -16.86
N ILE A 55 25.34 17.23 -17.17
CA ILE A 55 25.74 15.83 -17.37
C ILE A 55 25.54 15.03 -16.08
N ARG A 56 25.96 15.59 -14.93
CA ARG A 56 25.80 14.91 -13.64
C ARG A 56 24.33 14.71 -13.28
N GLU A 57 23.48 15.71 -13.49
CA GLU A 57 22.03 15.59 -13.29
C GLU A 57 21.41 14.55 -14.22
N PHE A 58 21.85 14.52 -15.48
CA PHE A 58 21.41 13.51 -16.44
C PHE A 58 21.79 12.09 -16.01
N GLU A 59 23.04 11.88 -15.56
CA GLU A 59 23.51 10.57 -15.07
C GLU A 59 22.73 10.12 -13.83
N LEU A 60 22.45 11.04 -12.90
CA LEU A 60 21.63 10.74 -11.71
C LEU A 60 20.20 10.36 -12.11
N THR A 61 19.58 11.13 -12.98
CA THR A 61 18.20 10.88 -13.45
C THR A 61 18.11 9.58 -14.24
N LYS A 62 19.07 9.33 -15.14
CA LYS A 62 19.15 8.07 -15.89
C LYS A 62 19.34 6.87 -14.98
N GLY A 63 20.24 6.98 -13.99
CA GLY A 63 20.47 5.92 -13.02
C GLY A 63 19.21 5.59 -12.19
N GLN A 64 18.48 6.61 -11.72
CA GLN A 64 17.21 6.41 -11.00
C GLN A 64 16.14 5.79 -11.91
N GLY A 65 16.06 6.21 -13.17
CA GLY A 65 15.16 5.62 -14.15
C GLY A 65 15.42 4.12 -14.35
N GLN A 66 16.68 3.73 -14.50
CA GLN A 66 17.07 2.33 -14.66
C GLN A 66 16.72 1.48 -13.43
N LEU A 67 16.93 1.98 -12.20
CA LEU A 67 16.52 1.26 -10.99
C LEU A 67 15.02 1.03 -10.94
N LYS A 68 14.21 2.01 -11.36
CA LYS A 68 12.75 1.85 -11.45
C LYS A 68 12.35 0.79 -12.46
N GLU A 69 12.97 0.76 -13.64
CA GLU A 69 12.70 -0.26 -14.65
C GLU A 69 13.03 -1.67 -14.15
N TYR A 70 14.15 -1.84 -13.46
CA TYR A 70 14.49 -3.13 -12.85
C TYR A 70 13.53 -3.52 -11.72
N ALA A 71 13.07 -2.56 -10.93
CA ALA A 71 12.07 -2.81 -9.90
C ALA A 71 10.73 -3.25 -10.50
N LEU A 72 10.27 -2.61 -11.57
CA LEU A 72 9.07 -3.00 -12.31
C LEU A 72 9.21 -4.38 -12.98
N ALA A 73 10.39 -4.71 -13.50
CA ALA A 73 10.67 -6.04 -14.03
C ALA A 73 10.58 -7.11 -12.92
N GLY A 74 11.10 -6.82 -11.72
CA GLY A 74 10.94 -7.69 -10.55
C GLY A 74 9.49 -7.87 -10.11
N GLU A 75 8.70 -6.79 -10.13
CA GLU A 75 7.25 -6.87 -9.87
C GLU A 75 6.53 -7.74 -10.91
N ALA A 76 6.87 -7.56 -12.19
CA ALA A 76 6.29 -8.37 -13.26
C ALA A 76 6.63 -9.87 -13.11
N MET A 77 7.83 -10.20 -12.66
CA MET A 77 8.22 -11.58 -12.33
C MET A 77 7.38 -12.14 -11.18
N ALA A 78 7.18 -11.37 -10.10
CA ALA A 78 6.34 -11.77 -8.98
C ALA A 78 4.88 -11.99 -9.42
N THR A 79 4.33 -11.04 -10.19
CA THR A 79 2.98 -11.12 -10.74
C THR A 79 2.78 -12.36 -11.59
N ASN A 80 3.74 -12.67 -12.47
CA ASN A 80 3.70 -13.87 -13.29
C ASN A 80 3.77 -15.15 -12.46
N LEU A 81 4.57 -15.16 -11.39
CA LEU A 81 4.68 -16.31 -10.52
C LEU A 81 3.35 -16.62 -9.81
N ILE A 82 2.68 -15.58 -9.27
CA ILE A 82 1.35 -15.68 -8.67
C ILE A 82 0.32 -16.13 -9.72
N ALA A 83 0.39 -15.58 -10.94
CA ALA A 83 -0.53 -15.93 -12.01
C ALA A 83 -0.39 -17.39 -12.46
N GLN A 84 0.84 -17.88 -12.61
CA GLN A 84 1.12 -19.27 -12.97
C GLN A 84 0.66 -20.24 -11.89
N ASP A 85 0.94 -19.93 -10.63
CA ASP A 85 0.48 -20.71 -9.51
C ASP A 85 -1.04 -20.84 -9.49
N SER A 86 -1.75 -19.74 -9.66
CA SER A 86 -3.21 -19.68 -9.69
C SER A 86 -3.86 -20.47 -10.85
N GLN A 87 -3.11 -20.86 -11.88
CA GLN A 87 -3.59 -21.72 -12.96
C GLN A 87 -3.51 -23.20 -12.61
N VAL A 88 -2.63 -23.56 -11.69
CA VAL A 88 -2.34 -24.96 -11.33
C VAL A 88 -2.98 -25.34 -10.00
N ASN A 89 -2.91 -24.41 -9.03
CA ASN A 89 -3.35 -24.63 -7.66
C ASN A 89 -4.69 -23.93 -7.39
N GLN A 90 -5.58 -24.62 -6.68
CA GLN A 90 -6.86 -24.08 -6.23
C GLN A 90 -6.79 -23.47 -4.83
N VAL A 91 -5.66 -23.60 -4.14
CA VAL A 91 -5.40 -23.05 -2.82
C VAL A 91 -4.03 -22.39 -2.82
N ASP A 92 -3.84 -21.40 -1.97
CA ASP A 92 -2.54 -20.74 -1.79
C ASP A 92 -1.94 -21.18 -0.45
N SER A 93 -0.64 -21.52 -0.47
CA SER A 93 0.05 -22.05 0.71
C SER A 93 1.53 -21.67 0.77
N LEU A 94 2.14 -21.83 1.95
CA LEU A 94 3.58 -21.58 2.17
C LEU A 94 4.49 -22.61 1.47
N THR A 95 3.94 -23.71 0.92
CA THR A 95 4.70 -24.70 0.18
C THR A 95 4.98 -24.32 -1.27
N GLU A 96 4.27 -23.34 -1.80
CA GLU A 96 4.30 -22.92 -3.20
C GLU A 96 5.50 -22.07 -3.57
N ALA A 97 5.77 -21.97 -4.87
CA ALA A 97 6.95 -21.28 -5.38
C ALA A 97 6.98 -19.77 -5.04
N TRP A 98 5.82 -19.11 -5.04
CA TRP A 98 5.72 -17.70 -4.70
C TRP A 98 6.07 -17.41 -3.23
N ALA A 99 5.81 -18.37 -2.31
CA ALA A 99 6.08 -18.22 -0.88
C ALA A 99 7.53 -18.52 -0.51
N LYS A 100 8.30 -19.15 -1.41
CA LYS A 100 9.70 -19.48 -1.17
C LYS A 100 10.61 -18.30 -1.49
N PRO A 101 11.77 -18.18 -0.82
CA PRO A 101 12.76 -17.18 -1.18
C PRO A 101 13.18 -17.31 -2.64
N LEU A 102 12.99 -16.24 -3.42
CA LEU A 102 13.43 -16.19 -4.80
C LEU A 102 14.93 -15.89 -4.85
N ALA A 103 15.64 -16.58 -5.73
CA ALA A 103 17.06 -16.32 -5.95
C ALA A 103 17.27 -14.88 -6.45
N GLU A 104 18.29 -14.21 -5.93
CA GLU A 104 18.68 -12.88 -6.41
C GLU A 104 19.01 -12.94 -7.90
N GLN A 105 18.34 -12.07 -8.67
CA GLN A 105 18.54 -11.95 -10.11
C GLN A 105 19.53 -10.84 -10.40
N THR A 106 20.43 -11.09 -11.36
CA THR A 106 21.34 -10.04 -11.84
C THR A 106 20.86 -9.56 -13.21
N LEU A 107 20.40 -8.30 -13.25
CA LEU A 107 19.99 -7.61 -14.48
C LEU A 107 21.05 -6.57 -14.83
N ASN A 108 21.87 -6.85 -15.84
CA ASN A 108 23.08 -6.11 -16.16
C ASN A 108 24.03 -6.04 -14.94
N GLN A 109 24.18 -4.88 -14.29
CA GLN A 109 25.02 -4.69 -13.09
C GLN A 109 24.19 -4.54 -11.82
N ALA A 110 22.85 -4.58 -11.91
CA ALA A 110 21.97 -4.46 -10.77
C ALA A 110 21.55 -5.82 -10.22
N LYS A 111 21.52 -5.94 -8.91
CA LYS A 111 21.01 -7.07 -8.17
C LYS A 111 19.56 -6.80 -7.80
N VAL A 112 18.68 -7.70 -8.17
CA VAL A 112 17.24 -7.62 -7.93
C VAL A 112 16.82 -8.76 -7.03
N SER A 113 16.33 -8.43 -5.84
CA SER A 113 15.74 -9.38 -4.89
C SER A 113 14.24 -9.15 -4.82
N ILE A 114 13.47 -10.24 -4.83
CA ILE A 114 12.02 -10.20 -4.83
C ILE A 114 11.54 -10.98 -3.61
N LYS A 115 10.62 -10.38 -2.85
CA LYS A 115 9.91 -11.02 -1.75
C LYS A 115 8.41 -10.89 -1.98
N ILE A 116 7.69 -11.99 -1.86
CA ILE A 116 6.24 -12.05 -1.96
C ILE A 116 5.72 -12.47 -0.59
N ASP A 117 4.85 -11.67 0.00
CA ASP A 117 4.15 -11.97 1.24
C ASP A 117 2.63 -12.03 0.95
N ASP A 118 1.95 -12.99 1.53
CA ASP A 118 0.50 -13.08 1.50
C ASP A 118 -0.10 -12.07 2.50
N ASP A 119 -0.90 -11.11 2.03
CA ASP A 119 -1.63 -10.20 2.91
C ASP A 119 -2.74 -10.91 3.70
N ALA A 120 -3.32 -12.00 3.14
CA ALA A 120 -4.29 -12.84 3.83
C ALA A 120 -3.69 -13.68 4.99
N SER A 121 -2.36 -13.65 5.16
CA SER A 121 -1.72 -14.18 6.37
C SER A 121 -1.97 -13.33 7.63
N ARG A 122 -2.61 -12.17 7.47
CA ARG A 122 -2.93 -11.16 8.50
C ARG A 122 -4.42 -10.84 8.49
N PHE A 123 -4.89 -10.23 9.56
CA PHE A 123 -6.25 -9.72 9.62
C PHE A 123 -6.35 -8.37 8.89
N ASN A 124 -7.30 -8.27 7.98
CA ASN A 124 -7.57 -7.00 7.31
C ASN A 124 -8.46 -6.11 8.18
N VAL A 125 -7.93 -4.97 8.61
CA VAL A 125 -8.66 -4.02 9.46
C VAL A 125 -9.96 -3.52 8.81
N ASN A 126 -10.02 -3.49 7.47
CA ASN A 126 -11.21 -3.09 6.73
C ASN A 126 -12.33 -4.14 6.71
N ASN A 127 -12.09 -5.35 7.24
CA ASN A 127 -13.14 -6.34 7.42
C ASN A 127 -14.15 -5.95 8.51
N LEU A 128 -13.83 -4.96 9.35
CA LEU A 128 -14.74 -4.50 10.40
C LEU A 128 -16.01 -3.85 9.85
N TYR A 129 -15.89 -3.14 8.73
CA TYR A 129 -17.00 -2.49 8.05
C TYR A 129 -16.91 -2.73 6.55
N HIS A 130 -17.87 -3.43 5.98
CA HIS A 130 -17.93 -3.70 4.55
C HIS A 130 -19.40 -3.88 4.12
N ASP A 131 -19.68 -3.68 2.85
CA ASP A 131 -21.05 -3.79 2.29
C ASP A 131 -22.09 -2.92 3.05
N GLY A 132 -21.65 -1.78 3.59
CA GLY A 132 -22.51 -0.84 4.30
C GLY A 132 -22.91 -1.28 5.72
N LYS A 133 -22.23 -2.24 6.32
CA LYS A 133 -22.54 -2.76 7.66
C LYS A 133 -21.31 -3.21 8.43
N VAL A 134 -21.46 -3.27 9.74
CA VAL A 134 -20.45 -3.83 10.65
C VAL A 134 -20.47 -5.36 10.54
N ASP A 135 -19.29 -5.97 10.51
CA ASP A 135 -19.14 -7.42 10.71
C ASP A 135 -18.85 -7.71 12.19
N ASP A 136 -19.86 -8.20 12.91
CA ASP A 136 -19.74 -8.48 14.34
C ASP A 136 -18.70 -9.58 14.63
N THR A 137 -18.49 -10.52 13.72
CA THR A 137 -17.46 -11.55 13.87
C THR A 137 -16.06 -10.96 13.76
N ALA A 138 -15.84 -10.10 12.78
CA ALA A 138 -14.60 -9.37 12.61
C ALA A 138 -14.33 -8.42 13.78
N LEU A 139 -15.36 -7.73 14.27
CA LEU A 139 -15.26 -6.84 15.43
C LEU A 139 -14.89 -7.60 16.70
N ALA A 140 -15.57 -8.69 17.02
CA ALA A 140 -15.27 -9.53 18.19
C ALA A 140 -13.83 -10.08 18.11
N PHE A 141 -13.43 -10.54 16.94
CA PHE A 141 -12.05 -11.00 16.72
C PHE A 141 -11.03 -9.89 16.93
N PHE A 142 -11.26 -8.71 16.38
CA PHE A 142 -10.34 -7.58 16.52
C PHE A 142 -10.23 -7.07 17.96
N GLN A 143 -11.35 -7.06 18.70
CA GLN A 143 -11.36 -6.79 20.13
C GLN A 143 -10.51 -7.79 20.91
N ALA A 144 -10.62 -9.09 20.60
CA ALA A 144 -9.80 -10.13 21.21
C ALA A 144 -8.31 -9.98 20.83
N LEU A 145 -8.00 -9.59 19.60
CA LEU A 145 -6.63 -9.32 19.15
C LEU A 145 -6.01 -8.12 19.89
N LEU A 146 -6.77 -7.04 20.09
CA LEU A 146 -6.34 -5.88 20.90
C LEU A 146 -6.02 -6.32 22.32
N GLN A 147 -6.94 -7.06 22.96
CA GLN A 147 -6.79 -7.54 24.33
C GLN A 147 -5.58 -8.47 24.48
N ALA A 148 -5.36 -9.39 23.54
CA ALA A 148 -4.20 -10.29 23.53
C ALA A 148 -2.86 -9.55 23.45
N ASN A 149 -2.86 -8.35 22.87
CA ASN A 149 -1.68 -7.47 22.78
C ASN A 149 -1.61 -6.41 23.90
N GLY A 150 -2.46 -6.52 24.95
CA GLY A 150 -2.47 -5.61 26.08
C GLY A 150 -3.04 -4.24 25.78
N LEU A 151 -3.88 -4.13 24.75
CA LEU A 151 -4.57 -2.90 24.34
C LEU A 151 -6.04 -2.95 24.74
N SER A 152 -6.66 -1.77 24.88
CA SER A 152 -8.10 -1.71 25.15
C SER A 152 -8.92 -2.24 23.97
N PRO A 153 -9.85 -3.17 24.19
CA PRO A 153 -10.75 -3.65 23.13
C PRO A 153 -11.65 -2.54 22.57
N ASN A 154 -11.89 -1.47 23.34
CA ASN A 154 -12.71 -0.34 22.91
C ASN A 154 -12.09 0.49 21.78
N ILE A 155 -10.79 0.34 21.52
CA ILE A 155 -10.13 0.93 20.34
C ILE A 155 -10.81 0.47 19.04
N ALA A 156 -11.34 -0.76 19.02
CA ALA A 156 -12.05 -1.29 17.86
C ALA A 156 -13.25 -0.43 17.44
N LEU A 157 -13.93 0.21 18.41
CA LEU A 157 -15.06 1.10 18.13
C LEU A 157 -14.63 2.39 17.46
N ALA A 158 -13.49 2.95 17.88
CA ALA A 158 -12.91 4.11 17.21
C ALA A 158 -12.37 3.78 15.81
N VAL A 159 -11.90 2.54 15.59
CA VAL A 159 -11.50 2.06 14.26
C VAL A 159 -12.72 1.90 13.35
N LEU A 160 -13.87 1.49 13.88
CA LEU A 160 -15.13 1.43 13.14
C LEU A 160 -15.62 2.82 12.73
N ASP A 161 -15.71 3.78 13.69
CA ASP A 161 -16.13 5.14 13.41
C ASP A 161 -15.19 5.84 12.40
N TRP A 162 -13.94 5.40 12.32
CA TRP A 162 -13.00 5.89 11.30
C TRP A 162 -13.37 5.44 9.88
N GLN A 163 -13.99 4.26 9.74
CA GLN A 163 -14.25 3.61 8.45
C GLN A 163 -15.65 3.88 7.91
N ASP A 164 -16.65 3.96 8.79
CA ASP A 164 -18.02 4.09 8.34
C ASP A 164 -18.35 5.51 7.83
N PRO A 165 -19.35 5.64 6.98
CA PRO A 165 -19.65 6.90 6.30
C PRO A 165 -20.50 7.87 7.11
N ASP A 166 -21.03 7.44 8.29
CA ASP A 166 -21.89 8.29 9.12
C ASP A 166 -21.07 9.16 10.09
N SER A 167 -21.71 9.82 11.05
CA SER A 167 -21.05 10.65 12.06
C SER A 167 -21.56 10.31 13.46
N ASP A 168 -22.16 9.14 13.63
CA ASP A 168 -22.77 8.68 14.88
C ASP A 168 -21.71 8.00 15.74
N THR A 169 -21.20 8.72 16.75
CA THR A 169 -20.16 8.21 17.63
C THR A 169 -20.68 7.01 18.44
N ARG A 170 -19.99 5.86 18.33
CA ARG A 170 -20.28 4.69 19.16
C ARG A 170 -19.97 4.95 20.61
N ALA A 171 -20.87 4.46 21.49
CA ALA A 171 -20.63 4.50 22.94
C ALA A 171 -19.35 3.73 23.33
N ASP A 172 -18.81 4.02 24.51
CA ASP A 172 -17.71 3.28 25.14
C ASP A 172 -16.35 3.28 24.40
N GLY A 173 -16.12 4.16 23.46
CA GLY A 173 -14.80 4.24 22.83
C GLY A 173 -14.77 4.81 21.43
N GLY A 174 -15.91 4.97 20.78
CA GLY A 174 -16.02 5.55 19.46
C GLY A 174 -15.46 6.98 19.35
N ALA A 175 -15.08 7.38 18.15
CA ALA A 175 -14.50 8.70 17.91
C ALA A 175 -14.77 9.19 16.49
N GLU A 176 -15.61 10.19 16.40
CA GLU A 176 -15.96 10.89 15.17
C GLU A 176 -15.25 12.25 15.03
N ALA A 177 -15.52 12.99 13.95
CA ALA A 177 -14.92 14.27 13.61
C ALA A 177 -14.88 15.23 14.80
N ALA A 178 -15.94 15.30 15.59
CA ALA A 178 -16.04 16.19 16.77
C ALA A 178 -14.96 15.88 17.81
N TYR A 179 -14.65 14.60 18.03
CA TYR A 179 -13.60 14.18 18.96
C TYR A 179 -12.22 14.67 18.49
N TYR A 180 -11.87 14.44 17.22
CA TYR A 180 -10.54 14.78 16.70
C TYR A 180 -10.35 16.29 16.58
N GLN A 181 -11.40 17.06 16.31
CA GLN A 181 -11.37 18.52 16.31
C GLN A 181 -11.14 19.08 17.73
N SER A 182 -11.75 18.46 18.75
CA SER A 182 -11.63 18.91 20.16
C SER A 182 -10.25 18.66 20.75
N THR A 183 -9.54 17.62 20.29
CA THR A 183 -8.23 17.23 20.82
C THR A 183 -7.07 18.09 20.32
N GLY A 184 -7.32 19.07 19.43
CA GLY A 184 -6.30 19.97 18.89
C GLY A 184 -5.25 19.26 18.03
N LYS A 185 -5.38 17.97 17.79
CA LYS A 185 -4.63 17.28 16.75
C LYS A 185 -5.14 17.83 15.42
N LYS A 186 -4.43 18.80 14.88
CA LYS A 186 -4.67 19.30 13.52
C LYS A 186 -4.43 18.17 12.55
N MET A 187 -5.41 17.30 12.40
CA MET A 187 -5.44 16.41 11.26
C MET A 187 -5.80 17.29 10.05
N ALA A 188 -4.81 17.54 9.22
CA ALA A 188 -4.96 18.33 8.00
C ALA A 188 -5.94 17.67 6.99
N LEU A 189 -6.34 16.46 7.27
CA LEU A 189 -7.24 15.62 6.51
C LEU A 189 -8.33 15.16 7.47
N GLY A 190 -9.42 15.69 7.68
CA GLY A 190 -10.50 15.24 8.57
C GLY A 190 -10.53 13.71 8.85
N ILE A 191 -11.52 13.22 9.54
CA ILE A 191 -11.74 11.78 9.65
C ILE A 191 -11.93 11.22 8.24
N ALA A 192 -11.39 10.03 8.02
CA ALA A 192 -11.41 9.43 6.69
C ALA A 192 -12.83 9.08 6.24
N ASN A 193 -13.72 8.61 7.13
CA ASN A 193 -15.03 8.01 6.83
C ASN A 193 -14.94 7.12 5.58
N GLN A 194 -13.86 6.35 5.52
CA GLN A 194 -13.51 5.48 4.39
C GLN A 194 -12.54 4.38 4.86
N PRO A 195 -12.44 3.28 4.11
CA PRO A 195 -11.49 2.21 4.43
C PRO A 195 -10.06 2.70 4.57
N PHE A 196 -9.30 2.11 5.48
CA PHE A 196 -7.86 2.36 5.64
C PHE A 196 -7.10 1.99 4.36
N ILE A 197 -6.20 2.85 3.95
CA ILE A 197 -5.25 2.58 2.85
C ILE A 197 -3.96 1.95 3.40
N SER A 198 -3.63 2.28 4.66
CA SER A 198 -2.45 1.78 5.35
C SER A 198 -2.72 1.55 6.83
N ILE A 199 -2.13 0.48 7.39
CA ILE A 199 -2.17 0.24 8.85
C ILE A 199 -1.56 1.39 9.64
N ASN A 200 -0.68 2.19 9.04
CA ASN A 200 -0.09 3.36 9.70
C ASN A 200 -1.11 4.45 10.05
N GLU A 201 -2.26 4.47 9.40
CA GLU A 201 -3.35 5.40 9.74
C GLU A 201 -3.94 5.11 11.12
N LEU A 202 -3.84 3.88 11.61
CA LEU A 202 -4.29 3.51 12.96
C LEU A 202 -3.64 4.36 14.06
N GLN A 203 -2.42 4.88 13.86
CA GLN A 203 -1.78 5.80 14.83
C GLN A 203 -2.59 7.07 15.09
N HIS A 204 -3.51 7.41 14.20
CA HIS A 204 -4.38 8.59 14.32
C HIS A 204 -5.70 8.29 15.02
N VAL A 205 -6.06 7.01 15.15
CA VAL A 205 -7.29 6.57 15.79
C VAL A 205 -7.22 6.77 17.30
N ARG A 206 -8.35 7.15 17.91
CA ARG A 206 -8.48 7.30 19.36
C ARG A 206 -8.03 6.05 20.11
N GLY A 207 -7.16 6.23 21.10
CA GLY A 207 -6.66 5.14 21.95
C GLY A 207 -5.49 4.35 21.37
N MET A 208 -5.15 4.53 20.08
CA MET A 208 -3.97 3.93 19.47
C MET A 208 -2.77 4.87 19.61
N ASP A 209 -1.63 4.29 19.97
CA ASP A 209 -0.33 4.97 19.96
C ASP A 209 0.69 4.19 19.11
N ASN A 210 1.90 4.74 18.98
CA ASN A 210 2.94 4.09 18.18
C ASN A 210 3.36 2.73 18.75
N GLU A 211 3.37 2.55 20.07
CA GLU A 211 3.73 1.28 20.70
C GLU A 211 2.66 0.23 20.41
N GLY A 212 1.38 0.58 20.58
CA GLY A 212 0.25 -0.29 20.24
C GLY A 212 0.25 -0.67 18.76
N LEU A 213 0.51 0.30 17.86
CA LEU A 213 0.62 0.01 16.43
C LEU A 213 1.77 -0.96 16.14
N GLN A 214 2.95 -0.78 16.74
CA GLN A 214 4.07 -1.69 16.53
C GLN A 214 3.77 -3.12 17.00
N LYS A 215 3.02 -3.29 18.10
CA LYS A 215 2.56 -4.61 18.56
C LYS A 215 1.59 -5.26 17.59
N LEU A 216 0.70 -4.48 16.98
CA LEU A 216 -0.33 -4.98 16.07
C LEU A 216 0.14 -5.12 14.62
N ALA A 217 1.10 -4.32 14.17
CA ALA A 217 1.56 -4.30 12.78
C ALA A 217 1.93 -5.67 12.19
N PRO A 218 2.52 -6.61 12.94
CA PRO A 218 2.77 -7.95 12.43
C PRO A 218 1.51 -8.75 12.09
N TYR A 219 0.36 -8.41 12.67
CA TYR A 219 -0.89 -9.15 12.61
C TYR A 219 -1.95 -8.50 11.72
N LEU A 220 -1.71 -7.26 11.28
CA LEU A 220 -2.69 -6.48 10.52
C LEU A 220 -2.25 -6.22 9.08
N THR A 221 -3.23 -6.08 8.22
CA THR A 221 -3.11 -5.50 6.89
C THR A 221 -4.25 -4.50 6.65
N ALA A 222 -4.10 -3.63 5.64
CA ALA A 222 -5.13 -2.71 5.18
C ALA A 222 -5.28 -2.87 3.66
N VAL A 223 -6.33 -3.60 3.28
CA VAL A 223 -6.71 -3.88 1.90
C VAL A 223 -8.09 -3.29 1.69
N PRO A 224 -8.37 -2.49 0.63
CA PRO A 224 -9.60 -1.72 0.51
C PRO A 224 -10.85 -2.54 0.12
N TYR A 225 -10.82 -3.84 0.36
CA TYR A 225 -11.95 -4.77 0.15
C TYR A 225 -11.92 -5.85 1.23
N TYR A 226 -13.02 -6.60 1.35
CA TYR A 226 -13.09 -7.72 2.30
C TYR A 226 -12.05 -8.79 1.95
N LEU A 227 -11.20 -9.14 2.93
CA LEU A 227 -10.12 -10.12 2.77
C LEU A 227 -10.18 -11.13 3.93
N PRO A 228 -10.72 -12.33 3.74
CA PRO A 228 -10.63 -13.40 4.72
C PRO A 228 -9.18 -13.87 4.88
N MET A 229 -8.82 -14.32 6.07
CA MET A 229 -7.49 -14.87 6.34
C MET A 229 -7.34 -16.24 5.68
N ASN A 230 -6.22 -16.47 5.00
CA ASN A 230 -5.94 -17.77 4.41
C ASN A 230 -5.44 -18.76 5.47
N ILE A 231 -6.18 -19.85 5.68
CA ILE A 231 -5.86 -20.88 6.69
C ILE A 231 -4.48 -21.52 6.48
N ASN A 232 -3.97 -21.54 5.25
CA ASN A 232 -2.69 -22.13 4.91
C ASN A 232 -1.50 -21.19 5.15
N THR A 233 -1.74 -19.88 5.32
CA THR A 233 -0.68 -18.87 5.48
C THR A 233 -0.83 -18.02 6.74
N VAL A 234 -2.04 -17.94 7.32
CA VAL A 234 -2.34 -17.10 8.48
C VAL A 234 -1.42 -17.40 9.65
N LYS A 235 -1.02 -16.37 10.39
CA LYS A 235 -0.14 -16.51 11.55
C LYS A 235 -0.78 -17.37 12.63
N PRO A 236 -0.01 -18.26 13.28
CA PRO A 236 -0.53 -19.17 14.31
C PRO A 236 -1.26 -18.46 15.45
N GLU A 237 -0.74 -17.30 15.87
CA GLU A 237 -1.30 -16.49 16.97
C GLU A 237 -2.70 -15.97 16.60
N LEU A 238 -2.91 -15.58 15.34
CA LEU A 238 -4.23 -15.14 14.88
C LEU A 238 -5.25 -16.27 14.88
N LEU A 239 -4.84 -17.51 14.58
CA LEU A 239 -5.71 -18.67 14.65
C LEU A 239 -6.14 -18.98 16.08
N THR A 240 -5.22 -18.94 17.05
CA THR A 240 -5.56 -19.17 18.45
C THR A 240 -6.54 -18.12 18.97
N ILE A 241 -6.30 -16.84 18.65
CA ILE A 241 -7.21 -15.76 19.03
C ILE A 241 -8.57 -15.93 18.34
N LEU A 242 -8.62 -16.28 17.05
CA LEU A 242 -9.86 -16.45 16.30
C LEU A 242 -10.73 -17.55 16.87
N VAL A 243 -10.13 -18.70 17.18
CA VAL A 243 -10.85 -19.86 17.71
C VAL A 243 -11.38 -19.59 19.12
N ASN A 244 -10.62 -18.85 19.95
CA ASN A 244 -10.98 -18.55 21.34
C ASN A 244 -11.70 -17.19 21.49
N SER A 245 -11.93 -16.44 20.40
CA SER A 245 -12.66 -15.16 20.47
C SER A 245 -14.14 -15.37 20.82
N PRO A 246 -14.75 -14.43 21.58
CA PRO A 246 -16.17 -14.52 21.92
C PRO A 246 -17.07 -14.52 20.67
N ALA A 247 -18.27 -15.08 20.80
CA ALA A 247 -19.22 -15.15 19.69
C ALA A 247 -19.81 -13.78 19.33
N GLU A 248 -19.84 -12.86 20.28
CA GLU A 248 -20.40 -11.51 20.12
C GLU A 248 -19.40 -10.47 20.58
N ALA A 249 -19.37 -9.33 19.90
CA ALA A 249 -18.53 -8.21 20.27
C ALA A 249 -19.03 -7.59 21.60
N ASN A 250 -18.08 -7.16 22.45
CA ASN A 250 -18.41 -6.36 23.63
C ASN A 250 -18.73 -4.93 23.16
N GLY A 251 -19.98 -4.55 23.24
CA GLY A 251 -20.47 -3.20 22.91
C GLY A 251 -21.92 -3.23 22.48
N ASN A 252 -22.76 -2.37 23.08
CA ASN A 252 -24.12 -2.16 22.61
C ASN A 252 -24.10 -1.55 21.21
N HIS A 253 -24.49 -2.30 20.19
CA HIS A 253 -24.89 -1.69 18.93
C HIS A 253 -26.18 -0.90 19.17
N PRO A 254 -26.27 0.38 18.80
CA PRO A 254 -27.54 1.02 18.60
C PRO A 254 -28.14 0.38 17.32
N GLN A 255 -28.98 -0.64 17.52
CA GLN A 255 -29.89 -1.10 16.47
C GLN A 255 -30.76 0.09 16.08
N GLY A 256 -30.65 0.53 14.82
CA GLY A 256 -31.53 1.54 14.25
C GLY A 256 -32.99 1.19 14.57
N SER A 257 -33.59 2.04 15.38
CA SER A 257 -34.94 1.89 15.87
C SER A 257 -35.94 2.13 14.74
N ASN A 258 -36.31 1.10 14.01
CA ASN A 258 -37.64 1.03 13.42
C ASN A 258 -38.54 0.27 14.40
N ARG A 259 -38.95 0.93 15.47
CA ARG A 259 -40.13 0.53 16.26
C ARG A 259 -41.30 1.40 15.83
N ALA A 260 -42.18 0.80 15.05
CA ALA A 260 -43.55 1.22 15.00
C ALA A 260 -44.20 0.96 16.36
N ASP A 261 -44.90 1.95 16.86
CA ASP A 261 -45.67 1.94 18.09
C ASP A 261 -46.56 0.69 18.19
N SER A 262 -46.52 0.03 19.31
CA SER A 262 -47.66 -0.67 19.88
C SER A 262 -47.52 -0.68 21.40
N ASP A 263 -48.37 0.13 22.03
CA ASP A 263 -48.71 0.09 23.45
C ASP A 263 -49.09 -1.31 23.87
N ASP A 264 -48.46 -1.84 24.90
CA ASP A 264 -49.22 -2.57 25.93
C ASP A 264 -48.47 -2.59 27.28
N ASN A 265 -49.22 -2.25 28.29
CA ASN A 265 -48.91 -2.06 29.67
C ASN A 265 -49.04 -3.43 30.38
N SER A 266 -48.00 -3.96 31.03
CA SER A 266 -48.16 -4.90 32.13
C SER A 266 -46.94 -4.90 33.06
N GLN A 267 -47.27 -4.69 34.31
CA GLN A 267 -46.44 -4.61 35.50
C GLN A 267 -45.81 -5.93 35.95
N SER A 268 -44.69 -5.75 36.64
CA SER A 268 -44.20 -6.47 37.84
C SER A 268 -43.56 -7.84 37.69
N GLY A 269 -42.36 -7.92 38.26
CA GLY A 269 -41.70 -9.18 38.65
C GLY A 269 -40.21 -8.97 38.88
N GLN A 270 -39.83 -8.53 40.10
CA GLN A 270 -38.44 -8.70 40.58
C GLN A 270 -38.11 -10.19 40.62
N ASP A 271 -37.05 -10.57 39.91
CA ASP A 271 -36.22 -11.71 40.33
C ASP A 271 -34.78 -11.43 39.99
N THR A 272 -34.05 -11.06 41.05
CA THR A 272 -32.62 -11.04 41.16
C THR A 272 -32.10 -12.46 41.21
N SER A 273 -31.58 -12.97 40.13
CA SER A 273 -30.55 -14.03 40.09
C SER A 273 -30.32 -14.49 38.65
N ALA A 274 -29.77 -13.64 37.80
CA ALA A 274 -29.07 -14.12 36.62
C ALA A 274 -27.60 -14.33 37.05
N ALA A 275 -27.39 -15.44 37.75
CA ALA A 275 -26.09 -16.01 37.92
C ALA A 275 -25.44 -16.15 36.55
N SER A 276 -24.26 -15.60 36.42
CA SER A 276 -23.29 -15.80 35.37
C SER A 276 -23.21 -17.26 34.93
N ASN A 277 -24.05 -17.65 33.96
CA ASN A 277 -23.72 -18.74 33.07
C ASN A 277 -22.67 -18.23 32.09
N VAL A 278 -21.44 -18.05 32.56
CA VAL A 278 -20.27 -18.20 31.75
C VAL A 278 -20.31 -19.66 31.29
N ALA A 279 -20.93 -19.89 30.11
CA ALA A 279 -20.78 -21.15 29.43
C ALA A 279 -19.29 -21.41 29.40
N ALA A 280 -18.85 -22.53 30.00
CA ALA A 280 -17.47 -22.97 29.95
C ALA A 280 -17.09 -23.06 28.48
N THR A 281 -16.51 -22.01 27.95
CA THR A 281 -15.88 -22.03 26.65
C THR A 281 -14.81 -23.10 26.77
N HIS A 282 -14.98 -24.21 26.09
CA HIS A 282 -13.95 -25.20 25.91
C HIS A 282 -12.77 -24.46 25.29
N GLN A 283 -11.83 -24.03 26.15
CA GLN A 283 -10.63 -23.35 25.69
C GLN A 283 -9.82 -24.38 24.93
N ILE A 284 -9.80 -24.22 23.61
CA ILE A 284 -9.05 -25.10 22.73
C ILE A 284 -7.57 -24.90 23.05
N ASP A 285 -6.80 -25.98 23.08
CA ASP A 285 -5.38 -25.93 23.40
C ASP A 285 -4.63 -25.11 22.35
N ASP A 286 -4.24 -23.89 22.71
CA ASP A 286 -3.47 -22.99 21.88
C ASP A 286 -2.20 -23.64 21.32
N ARG A 287 -1.54 -24.49 22.11
CA ARG A 287 -0.33 -25.19 21.70
C ARG A 287 -0.60 -26.17 20.57
N ALA A 288 -1.75 -26.85 20.60
CA ALA A 288 -2.12 -27.77 19.53
C ALA A 288 -2.38 -27.03 18.22
N ILE A 289 -3.01 -25.84 18.27
CA ILE A 289 -3.21 -24.98 17.10
C ILE A 289 -1.88 -24.47 16.57
N ILE A 290 -1.03 -23.92 17.43
CA ILE A 290 0.30 -23.40 17.06
C ILE A 290 1.16 -24.48 16.43
N ASN A 291 1.20 -25.68 17.03
CA ASN A 291 1.98 -26.81 16.50
C ASN A 291 1.47 -27.24 15.12
N TRP A 292 0.15 -27.34 14.95
CA TRP A 292 -0.44 -27.64 13.65
C TRP A 292 -0.11 -26.55 12.62
N ALA A 293 -0.26 -25.29 12.99
CA ALA A 293 0.01 -24.16 12.11
C ALA A 293 1.50 -24.10 11.68
N ASN A 294 2.43 -24.35 12.58
CA ASN A 294 3.86 -24.40 12.27
C ASN A 294 4.24 -25.60 11.39
N ALA A 295 3.50 -26.70 11.51
CA ALA A 295 3.74 -27.88 10.68
C ALA A 295 3.22 -27.76 9.23
N ARG A 296 2.43 -26.72 8.91
CA ARG A 296 1.83 -26.53 7.57
C ARG A 296 2.86 -26.45 6.43
N GLU A 297 4.03 -25.89 6.69
CA GLU A 297 5.10 -25.80 5.67
C GLU A 297 5.62 -27.16 5.21
N ASN A 298 5.42 -28.21 6.00
CA ASN A 298 5.86 -29.57 5.73
C ASN A 298 4.71 -30.53 5.41
N ASN A 299 3.46 -30.06 5.45
CA ASN A 299 2.27 -30.83 5.23
C ASN A 299 1.54 -30.41 3.95
N LEU A 300 0.64 -31.25 3.47
CA LEU A 300 -0.26 -30.87 2.39
C LEU A 300 -1.17 -29.72 2.84
N PRO A 301 -1.39 -28.73 1.98
CA PRO A 301 -2.27 -27.60 2.31
C PRO A 301 -3.72 -28.05 2.47
N VAL A 302 -4.44 -27.38 3.34
CA VAL A 302 -5.86 -27.56 3.53
C VAL A 302 -6.58 -27.08 2.27
N GLN A 303 -7.31 -27.97 1.63
CA GLN A 303 -8.03 -27.68 0.37
C GLN A 303 -9.40 -27.04 0.62
N THR A 304 -10.05 -27.39 1.73
CA THR A 304 -11.38 -26.89 2.11
C THR A 304 -11.49 -26.67 3.61
N LEU A 305 -12.34 -25.77 4.06
CA LEU A 305 -12.60 -25.58 5.49
C LEU A 305 -13.19 -26.84 6.15
N THR A 306 -13.86 -27.71 5.39
CA THR A 306 -14.32 -29.02 5.91
C THR A 306 -13.15 -29.90 6.34
N GLN A 307 -12.05 -29.90 5.59
CA GLN A 307 -10.82 -30.60 5.98
C GLN A 307 -10.20 -29.99 7.24
N LEU A 308 -10.24 -28.67 7.39
CA LEU A 308 -9.77 -28.02 8.62
C LEU A 308 -10.52 -28.53 9.85
N TRP A 309 -11.84 -28.66 9.77
CA TRP A 309 -12.66 -29.13 10.90
C TRP A 309 -12.42 -30.59 11.24
N ALA A 310 -11.83 -31.37 10.34
CA ALA A 310 -11.41 -32.74 10.61
C ALA A 310 -10.05 -32.85 11.34
N VAL A 311 -9.28 -31.77 11.40
CA VAL A 311 -8.02 -31.72 12.15
C VAL A 311 -8.33 -31.80 13.65
N PRO A 312 -7.65 -32.69 14.43
CA PRO A 312 -7.94 -32.89 15.86
C PRO A 312 -7.97 -31.61 16.69
N SER A 313 -7.09 -30.64 16.37
CA SER A 313 -7.03 -29.35 17.08
C SER A 313 -8.27 -28.47 16.86
N PHE A 314 -9.06 -28.68 15.81
CA PHE A 314 -10.26 -27.91 15.46
C PHE A 314 -11.55 -28.72 15.54
N ALA A 315 -11.45 -30.05 15.68
CA ALA A 315 -12.61 -30.95 15.66
C ALA A 315 -13.59 -30.69 16.80
N GLN A 316 -13.10 -30.20 17.94
CA GLN A 316 -13.89 -29.95 19.14
C GLN A 316 -14.67 -28.63 19.09
N ILE A 317 -14.46 -27.78 18.08
CA ILE A 317 -15.22 -26.55 17.90
C ILE A 317 -16.66 -26.93 17.55
N ASP A 318 -17.63 -26.36 18.24
CA ASP A 318 -19.03 -26.55 17.91
C ASP A 318 -19.42 -25.94 16.55
N GLU A 319 -20.48 -26.44 15.93
CA GLU A 319 -20.89 -26.05 14.59
C GLU A 319 -21.25 -24.57 14.44
N ARG A 320 -21.78 -23.92 15.49
CA ARG A 320 -22.06 -22.48 15.48
C ARG A 320 -20.79 -21.67 15.40
N ASN A 321 -19.78 -22.03 16.19
CA ASN A 321 -18.48 -21.39 16.16
C ASN A 321 -17.70 -21.71 14.87
N LYS A 322 -17.79 -22.93 14.34
CA LYS A 322 -17.22 -23.25 13.00
C LYS A 322 -17.82 -22.36 11.93
N ALA A 323 -19.14 -22.19 11.90
CA ALA A 323 -19.82 -21.34 10.93
C ALA A 323 -19.44 -19.86 11.08
N ARG A 324 -19.22 -19.38 12.31
CA ARG A 324 -18.75 -18.04 12.61
C ARG A 324 -17.31 -17.83 12.13
N ILE A 325 -16.41 -18.68 12.53
CA ILE A 325 -14.98 -18.62 12.20
C ILE A 325 -14.77 -18.74 10.68
N ALA A 326 -15.54 -19.60 10.02
CA ALA A 326 -15.47 -19.81 8.57
C ALA A 326 -15.69 -18.53 7.76
N LYS A 327 -16.43 -17.54 8.29
CA LYS A 327 -16.60 -16.24 7.61
C LYS A 327 -15.29 -15.48 7.45
N LEU A 328 -14.38 -15.60 8.41
CA LEU A 328 -13.09 -14.91 8.40
C LEU A 328 -11.95 -15.75 7.80
N LEU A 329 -12.23 -16.96 7.30
CA LEU A 329 -11.22 -17.87 6.74
C LEU A 329 -11.49 -18.20 5.28
N ALA A 330 -10.40 -18.38 4.55
CA ALA A 330 -10.39 -18.90 3.17
C ALA A 330 -9.23 -19.87 3.00
N THR A 331 -9.20 -20.58 1.88
CA THR A 331 -8.06 -21.43 1.47
C THR A 331 -7.26 -20.78 0.32
N GLN A 332 -7.76 -19.66 -0.21
CA GLN A 332 -7.14 -18.88 -1.28
C GLN A 332 -6.82 -17.47 -0.79
N SER A 333 -5.72 -16.94 -1.26
CA SER A 333 -5.30 -15.56 -0.99
C SER A 333 -5.71 -14.66 -2.14
N GLN A 334 -6.30 -13.52 -1.82
CA GLN A 334 -6.76 -12.53 -2.81
C GLN A 334 -5.91 -11.27 -2.83
N SER A 335 -4.92 -11.16 -1.94
CA SER A 335 -4.01 -10.03 -1.88
C SER A 335 -2.60 -10.47 -1.52
N PHE A 336 -1.64 -9.96 -2.29
CA PHE A 336 -0.22 -10.22 -2.07
C PHE A 336 0.54 -8.91 -2.00
N ARG A 337 1.50 -8.84 -1.08
CA ARG A 337 2.47 -7.75 -1.00
C ARG A 337 3.77 -8.20 -1.63
N VAL A 338 4.24 -7.44 -2.61
CA VAL A 338 5.52 -7.68 -3.28
C VAL A 338 6.49 -6.57 -2.91
N VAL A 339 7.66 -6.97 -2.43
CA VAL A 339 8.78 -6.06 -2.17
C VAL A 339 9.91 -6.42 -3.11
N VAL A 340 10.25 -5.49 -4.00
CA VAL A 340 11.40 -5.61 -4.89
C VAL A 340 12.50 -4.69 -4.41
N SER A 341 13.66 -5.24 -4.12
CA SER A 341 14.87 -4.48 -3.80
C SER A 341 15.82 -4.52 -4.99
N VAL A 342 16.19 -3.35 -5.49
CA VAL A 342 17.17 -3.21 -6.58
C VAL A 342 18.39 -2.49 -6.04
N LYS A 343 19.56 -3.11 -6.19
CA LYS A 343 20.85 -2.53 -5.81
C LYS A 343 21.78 -2.49 -7.01
N SER A 344 22.33 -1.31 -7.32
CA SER A 344 23.33 -1.10 -8.36
C SER A 344 24.37 -0.12 -7.83
N ASP A 345 25.61 -0.54 -7.76
CA ASP A 345 26.73 0.19 -7.14
C ASP A 345 26.37 0.62 -5.70
N ASP A 346 26.39 1.93 -5.45
CA ASP A 346 26.04 2.56 -4.16
C ASP A 346 24.57 2.98 -4.04
N LYS A 347 23.75 2.72 -5.08
CA LYS A 347 22.32 3.09 -5.13
C LYS A 347 21.44 1.89 -4.84
N GLN A 348 20.39 2.15 -4.07
CA GLN A 348 19.36 1.16 -3.77
C GLN A 348 17.98 1.78 -3.92
N LEU A 349 17.04 0.98 -4.42
CA LEU A 349 15.64 1.35 -4.57
C LEU A 349 14.78 0.17 -4.11
N PHE A 350 13.72 0.46 -3.38
CA PHE A 350 12.68 -0.49 -3.02
C PHE A 350 11.38 -0.13 -3.74
N LEU A 351 10.74 -1.13 -4.30
CA LEU A 351 9.38 -1.04 -4.79
C LEU A 351 8.50 -1.90 -3.90
N HIS A 352 7.53 -1.29 -3.25
CA HIS A 352 6.46 -1.97 -2.54
C HIS A 352 5.22 -1.94 -3.41
N SER A 353 4.67 -3.11 -3.73
CA SER A 353 3.47 -3.25 -4.55
C SER A 353 2.45 -4.11 -3.83
N GLN A 354 1.17 -3.77 -3.96
CA GLN A 354 0.05 -4.61 -3.56
C GLN A 354 -0.64 -5.13 -4.82
N ILE A 355 -0.81 -6.45 -4.86
CA ILE A 355 -1.35 -7.19 -5.99
C ILE A 355 -2.63 -7.87 -5.54
N ALA A 356 -3.73 -7.59 -6.22
CA ALA A 356 -5.00 -8.29 -6.05
C ALA A 356 -5.10 -9.47 -7.01
N LYS A 357 -5.52 -10.62 -6.48
CA LYS A 357 -5.95 -11.79 -7.24
C LYS A 357 -7.48 -11.86 -7.20
N ILE A 358 -8.11 -11.43 -8.29
CA ILE A 358 -9.57 -11.43 -8.43
C ILE A 358 -10.00 -12.79 -8.94
N LEU A 359 -10.72 -13.53 -8.11
CA LEU A 359 -11.24 -14.84 -8.47
C LEU A 359 -12.42 -14.71 -9.45
N PRO A 360 -12.55 -15.60 -10.43
CA PRO A 360 -13.71 -15.63 -11.30
C PRO A 360 -14.97 -15.91 -10.48
N LYS A 361 -16.04 -15.18 -10.78
CA LYS A 361 -17.32 -15.39 -10.12
C LYS A 361 -17.88 -16.75 -10.54
N ALA A 362 -18.16 -17.63 -9.58
CA ALA A 362 -18.80 -18.90 -9.85
C ALA A 362 -20.27 -18.64 -10.30
N ASP A 363 -20.62 -19.06 -11.51
CA ASP A 363 -21.92 -18.77 -12.13
C ASP A 363 -23.13 -19.46 -11.45
N ASN A 364 -22.95 -20.34 -10.44
CA ASN A 364 -24.02 -21.11 -9.85
C ASN A 364 -23.79 -21.55 -8.39
N ASP A 365 -23.17 -20.75 -7.53
CA ASP A 365 -23.13 -21.09 -6.11
C ASP A 365 -24.21 -20.31 -5.33
N PRO A 366 -25.31 -20.95 -4.86
CA PRO A 366 -26.30 -20.29 -4.04
C PRO A 366 -25.76 -19.82 -2.67
N ALA A 367 -24.56 -20.29 -2.25
CA ALA A 367 -23.85 -19.78 -1.08
C ALA A 367 -23.04 -18.50 -1.40
N ALA A 368 -22.76 -18.20 -2.67
CA ALA A 368 -22.15 -16.95 -3.12
C ALA A 368 -23.13 -15.76 -3.14
N ALA A 369 -24.41 -15.98 -2.78
CA ALA A 369 -25.39 -14.91 -2.59
C ALA A 369 -25.18 -14.12 -1.28
N SER A 370 -24.28 -14.55 -0.40
CA SER A 370 -23.77 -13.73 0.71
C SER A 370 -22.54 -12.93 0.22
N GLY A 371 -22.82 -11.94 -0.56
CA GLY A 371 -22.20 -10.68 -0.82
C GLY A 371 -20.71 -10.50 -0.56
N VAL A 372 -19.82 -11.06 -1.40
CA VAL A 372 -18.55 -10.41 -1.65
C VAL A 372 -18.73 -9.57 -2.91
N SER A 373 -19.39 -8.42 -2.78
CA SER A 373 -19.32 -7.36 -3.76
C SER A 373 -18.01 -6.63 -3.51
N ALA A 374 -16.93 -7.12 -4.13
CA ALA A 374 -15.79 -6.27 -4.35
C ALA A 374 -16.31 -5.10 -5.20
N THR A 375 -16.42 -3.91 -4.60
CA THR A 375 -16.58 -2.69 -5.38
C THR A 375 -15.43 -2.68 -6.39
N PRO A 376 -15.70 -2.67 -7.69
CA PRO A 376 -14.63 -2.75 -8.67
C PRO A 376 -13.74 -1.52 -8.49
N ILE A 377 -12.47 -1.74 -8.24
CA ILE A 377 -11.46 -0.71 -8.51
C ILE A 377 -11.72 -0.29 -9.97
N PRO A 378 -11.90 1.02 -10.28
CA PRO A 378 -12.15 1.44 -11.65
C PRO A 378 -11.00 0.93 -12.53
N ALA A 379 -11.30 -0.05 -13.36
CA ALA A 379 -10.36 -0.59 -14.33
C ALA A 379 -9.97 0.53 -15.30
N PRO A 380 -8.69 0.64 -15.71
CA PRO A 380 -8.34 1.48 -16.84
C PRO A 380 -9.13 0.95 -18.05
N THR A 381 -9.95 1.83 -18.62
CA THR A 381 -10.79 1.56 -19.76
C THR A 381 -9.93 1.16 -20.96
N ASN A 382 -9.82 -0.13 -21.21
CA ASN A 382 -9.41 -0.66 -22.49
C ASN A 382 -10.57 -1.51 -23.03
N THR A 383 -11.39 -0.87 -23.84
CA THR A 383 -12.52 -1.45 -24.53
C THR A 383 -12.01 -2.41 -25.61
N GLN A 384 -12.06 -3.70 -25.35
CA GLN A 384 -12.13 -4.70 -26.41
C GLN A 384 -13.26 -5.68 -26.10
N ASN A 385 -14.29 -5.62 -26.93
CA ASN A 385 -15.41 -6.54 -26.99
C ASN A 385 -14.92 -7.99 -27.18
N GLY A 386 -15.31 -8.86 -26.26
CA GLY A 386 -15.13 -10.29 -26.39
C GLY A 386 -15.73 -10.97 -25.18
N THR A 387 -16.93 -11.52 -25.30
CA THR A 387 -17.56 -12.42 -24.33
C THR A 387 -16.66 -13.66 -24.22
N GLN A 388 -15.65 -13.61 -23.35
CA GLN A 388 -14.92 -14.81 -22.93
C GLN A 388 -15.31 -15.04 -21.47
N ASN A 389 -15.88 -16.20 -21.18
CA ASN A 389 -15.97 -16.76 -19.84
C ASN A 389 -14.54 -16.88 -19.31
N ASN A 390 -14.10 -15.88 -18.54
CA ASN A 390 -12.75 -15.84 -18.01
C ASN A 390 -12.76 -16.76 -16.76
N THR A 391 -12.36 -18.01 -16.97
CA THR A 391 -12.26 -19.03 -15.92
C THR A 391 -10.97 -18.88 -15.09
N LEU A 392 -10.06 -17.98 -15.49
CA LEU A 392 -8.79 -17.76 -14.79
C LEU A 392 -8.85 -16.52 -13.89
N PRO A 393 -8.19 -16.55 -12.73
CA PRO A 393 -8.04 -15.39 -11.87
C PRO A 393 -7.38 -14.22 -12.59
N GLN A 394 -7.88 -13.02 -12.36
CA GLN A 394 -7.29 -11.79 -12.87
C GLN A 394 -6.33 -11.23 -11.81
N ILE A 395 -5.10 -10.94 -12.22
CA ILE A 395 -4.05 -10.39 -11.34
C ILE A 395 -3.87 -8.91 -11.66
N ILE A 396 -4.07 -8.04 -10.66
CA ILE A 396 -4.00 -6.58 -10.82
C ILE A 396 -3.12 -5.97 -9.74
N THR A 397 -2.14 -5.17 -10.13
CA THR A 397 -1.40 -4.31 -9.19
C THR A 397 -2.20 -3.02 -8.97
N TYR A 398 -2.62 -2.75 -7.74
CA TYR A 398 -3.46 -1.59 -7.40
C TYR A 398 -2.75 -0.52 -6.57
N ASN A 399 -1.60 -0.83 -5.98
CA ASN A 399 -0.79 0.14 -5.23
C ASN A 399 0.69 -0.09 -5.51
N ARG A 400 1.45 1.01 -5.73
CA ARG A 400 2.90 1.01 -5.92
C ARG A 400 3.53 2.17 -5.18
N GLN A 401 4.59 1.87 -4.43
CA GLN A 401 5.37 2.89 -3.74
C GLN A 401 6.86 2.64 -3.94
N PHE A 402 7.57 3.63 -4.48
CA PHE A 402 9.02 3.60 -4.62
C PHE A 402 9.67 4.30 -3.44
N LEU A 403 10.60 3.61 -2.78
CA LEU A 403 11.27 4.08 -1.59
C LEU A 403 12.80 3.95 -1.75
N PRO A 404 13.59 4.95 -1.33
CA PRO A 404 15.06 4.87 -1.39
C PRO A 404 15.67 3.96 -0.32
N PHE A 405 14.86 3.48 0.65
CA PHE A 405 15.27 2.59 1.75
C PHE A 405 14.13 1.63 2.11
N ALA A 406 14.47 0.52 2.74
CA ALA A 406 13.48 -0.43 3.26
C ALA A 406 12.70 0.21 4.43
N GLN A 407 11.39 0.04 4.43
CA GLN A 407 10.52 0.36 5.56
C GLN A 407 10.34 -0.86 6.48
#